data_24afb23dfaad8703a2a1c79716a2de6c
#
_entry.id   24afb23dfaad8703a2a1c79716a2de6c
#
_cell.length_a   1.000
_cell.length_b   1.000
_cell.length_c   1.000
_cell.angle_alpha   90.00
_cell.angle_beta   90.00
_cell.angle_gamma   90.00
#
_symmetry.space_group_name_H-M   'P 1'
#
loop_
_entity.id
_entity.type
_entity.pdbx_description
1 polymer ?
#
loop_
_entity_poly.entity_id
_entity_poly.type
_entity_poly.pdbx_seq_one_letter_code
_entity_poly.pdbx_strand_id
1 'polypeptide(L)'
;MKLQIRDLQVRFGEHLAASAAELDVDAGEIVGLAGESGSGKSMTIQAVLGLAGTVGATVTGSIKLDGVELTTMSRADLQAIRGRRIAAIFQSPGLAFNPVFRLGAIVTRALRLHGLSAAESRERAATAMRSVLLSPELLHRYPAQLSGGQLQRVAIALALALRADVLLADEPTSALDVTVQAEVLEVLRELRDSQGLAILFVSHDLAVIAELCDRVAIMRAGHVVEQGPTAQVIAAPSHDYTRELLAAVPRLGG
;
A
#
# COMPACT_ATOMS: atom_id res chain seq x y z
N MET A 1 16.68 3.32 -7.69
CA MET A 1 15.82 3.01 -6.53
C MET A 1 14.79 4.11 -6.39
N LYS A 2 13.50 3.77 -6.38
CA LYS A 2 12.39 4.72 -6.34
C LYS A 2 12.08 5.17 -4.91
N LEU A 3 11.94 4.21 -4.00
CA LEU A 3 11.77 4.44 -2.57
C LEU A 3 12.92 3.78 -1.83
N GLN A 4 13.56 4.51 -0.92
CA GLN A 4 14.68 4.02 -0.11
C GLN A 4 14.42 4.33 1.36
N ILE A 5 14.54 3.33 2.21
CA ILE A 5 14.41 3.44 3.66
C ILE A 5 15.71 2.97 4.29
N ARG A 6 16.30 3.79 5.19
CA ARG A 6 17.55 3.49 5.89
C ARG A 6 17.41 3.81 7.36
N ASP A 7 17.80 2.86 8.20
CA ASP A 7 17.84 3.00 9.67
C ASP A 7 16.55 3.57 10.27
N LEU A 8 15.40 3.27 9.62
CA LEU A 8 14.10 3.74 10.06
C LEU A 8 13.78 3.21 11.45
N GLN A 9 13.38 4.10 12.35
CA GLN A 9 12.73 3.75 13.61
C GLN A 9 11.49 4.62 13.81
N VAL A 10 10.39 3.98 14.19
CA VAL A 10 9.13 4.64 14.56
C VAL A 10 8.83 4.27 16.00
N ARG A 11 8.75 5.27 16.88
CA ARG A 11 8.58 5.08 18.34
C ARG A 11 7.43 5.86 18.91
N PHE A 12 6.76 5.26 19.90
CA PHE A 12 5.83 5.92 20.82
C PHE A 12 6.49 5.95 22.21
N GLY A 13 7.10 7.07 22.57
CA GLY A 13 7.97 7.12 23.74
C GLY A 13 9.09 6.09 23.61
N GLU A 14 9.17 5.16 24.56
CA GLU A 14 10.16 4.09 24.54
C GLU A 14 9.76 2.88 23.68
N HIS A 15 8.48 2.75 23.35
CA HIS A 15 8.00 1.62 22.56
C HIS A 15 8.40 1.75 21.08
N LEU A 16 9.12 0.75 20.58
CA LEU A 16 9.48 0.63 19.17
C LEU A 16 8.32 -0.01 18.41
N ALA A 17 7.67 0.76 17.54
CA ALA A 17 6.55 0.29 16.72
C ALA A 17 6.99 -0.28 15.36
N ALA A 18 8.06 0.29 14.76
CA ALA A 18 8.64 -0.24 13.53
C ALA A 18 10.12 0.13 13.42
N SER A 19 10.93 -0.78 12.84
CA SER A 19 12.33 -0.56 12.51
C SER A 19 12.68 -1.31 11.24
N ALA A 20 13.35 -0.63 10.31
CA ALA A 20 13.90 -1.21 9.10
C ALA A 20 15.29 -0.63 8.86
N ALA A 21 16.32 -1.47 8.97
CA ALA A 21 17.69 -1.05 8.67
C ALA A 21 17.83 -0.68 7.19
N GLU A 22 17.25 -1.49 6.32
CA GLU A 22 17.22 -1.26 4.88
C GLU A 22 15.94 -1.84 4.28
N LEU A 23 15.21 -1.03 3.51
CA LEU A 23 14.07 -1.46 2.71
C LEU A 23 13.97 -0.56 1.49
N ASP A 24 14.12 -1.14 0.31
CA ASP A 24 14.09 -0.42 -0.96
C ASP A 24 13.02 -0.99 -1.88
N VAL A 25 12.44 -0.10 -2.70
CA VAL A 25 11.54 -0.47 -3.79
C VAL A 25 12.02 0.22 -5.06
N ASP A 26 12.32 -0.55 -6.09
CA ASP A 26 12.70 -0.01 -7.40
C ASP A 26 11.48 0.32 -8.26
N ALA A 27 11.68 1.12 -9.31
CA ALA A 27 10.65 1.33 -10.31
C ALA A 27 10.36 -0.01 -11.02
N GLY A 28 9.08 -0.33 -11.18
CA GLY A 28 8.66 -1.61 -11.76
C GLY A 28 8.93 -2.82 -10.85
N GLU A 29 8.97 -2.61 -9.54
CA GLU A 29 9.16 -3.67 -8.55
C GLU A 29 7.99 -3.68 -7.54
N ILE A 30 7.59 -4.88 -7.13
CA ILE A 30 6.67 -5.10 -6.00
C ILE A 30 7.43 -5.73 -4.85
N VAL A 31 7.59 -4.98 -3.76
CA VAL A 31 8.20 -5.47 -2.53
C VAL A 31 7.13 -5.75 -1.49
N GLY A 32 7.07 -7.00 -1.03
CA GLY A 32 6.18 -7.42 0.03
C GLY A 32 6.73 -7.05 1.41
N LEU A 33 5.86 -6.61 2.31
CA LEU A 33 6.16 -6.48 3.73
C LEU A 33 5.19 -7.39 4.50
N ALA A 34 5.67 -8.53 4.98
CA ALA A 34 4.88 -9.58 5.60
C ALA A 34 5.17 -9.73 7.10
N GLY A 35 4.25 -10.33 7.84
CA GLY A 35 4.38 -10.59 9.28
C GLY A 35 3.02 -10.55 9.98
N GLU A 36 2.97 -10.95 11.25
CA GLU A 36 1.76 -10.95 12.06
C GLU A 36 1.15 -9.56 12.25
N SER A 37 -0.12 -9.51 12.67
CA SER A 37 -0.76 -8.27 13.08
C SER A 37 0.02 -7.62 14.23
N GLY A 38 0.23 -6.30 14.16
CA GLY A 38 1.02 -5.58 15.16
C GLY A 38 2.53 -5.64 14.96
N SER A 39 3.06 -6.30 13.91
CA SER A 39 4.52 -6.37 13.67
C SER A 39 5.15 -5.06 13.19
N GLY A 40 4.37 -3.99 12.91
CA GLY A 40 4.89 -2.68 12.54
C GLY A 40 4.71 -2.28 11.06
N LYS A 41 4.13 -3.15 10.23
CA LYS A 41 3.97 -2.94 8.77
C LYS A 41 3.23 -1.64 8.42
N SER A 42 2.06 -1.43 8.99
CA SER A 42 1.25 -0.21 8.76
C SER A 42 1.96 1.05 9.28
N MET A 43 2.73 0.94 10.37
CA MET A 43 3.53 2.05 10.89
C MET A 43 4.67 2.43 9.93
N THR A 44 5.26 1.45 9.25
CA THR A 44 6.24 1.71 8.18
C THR A 44 5.60 2.50 7.03
N ILE A 45 4.42 2.12 6.57
CA ILE A 45 3.65 2.89 5.56
C ILE A 45 3.35 4.30 6.05
N GLN A 46 2.88 4.47 7.30
CA GLN A 46 2.58 5.78 7.87
C GLN A 46 3.83 6.66 7.99
N ALA A 47 5.00 6.07 8.28
CA ALA A 47 6.26 6.80 8.30
C ALA A 47 6.64 7.31 6.90
N VAL A 48 6.56 6.46 5.87
CA VAL A 48 6.81 6.85 4.47
C VAL A 48 5.88 7.99 4.02
N LEU A 49 4.61 7.96 4.44
CA LEU A 49 3.65 9.01 4.16
C LEU A 49 3.89 10.29 5.00
N GLY A 50 4.80 10.27 5.99
CA GLY A 50 4.96 11.36 6.95
C GLY A 50 3.72 11.58 7.83
N LEU A 51 2.95 10.52 8.09
CA LEU A 51 1.74 10.54 8.91
C LEU A 51 1.99 10.02 10.34
N ALA A 52 3.06 9.28 10.59
CA ALA A 52 3.35 8.69 11.91
C ALA A 52 3.42 9.75 13.03
N GLY A 53 3.97 10.93 12.74
CA GLY A 53 3.97 12.05 13.70
C GLY A 53 2.59 12.60 14.05
N THR A 54 1.58 12.42 13.19
CA THR A 54 0.21 12.90 13.46
C THR A 54 -0.51 12.04 14.51
N VAL A 55 -0.03 10.83 14.74
CA VAL A 55 -0.52 9.91 15.79
C VAL A 55 0.40 9.85 17.00
N GLY A 56 1.34 10.80 17.12
CA GLY A 56 2.22 10.94 18.28
C GLY A 56 3.50 10.09 18.23
N ALA A 57 3.84 9.49 17.09
CA ALA A 57 5.09 8.77 16.94
C ALA A 57 6.26 9.69 16.58
N THR A 58 7.45 9.35 17.06
CA THR A 58 8.72 9.93 16.60
C THR A 58 9.29 9.04 15.50
N VAL A 59 9.72 9.66 14.40
CA VAL A 59 10.36 8.98 13.27
C VAL A 59 11.81 9.43 13.17
N THR A 60 12.74 8.48 13.12
CA THR A 60 14.17 8.72 12.87
C THR A 60 14.65 7.84 11.72
N GLY A 61 15.86 8.12 11.22
CA GLY A 61 16.38 7.48 10.01
C GLY A 61 16.11 8.32 8.76
N SER A 62 16.23 7.70 7.60
CA SER A 62 16.10 8.35 6.29
C SER A 62 15.06 7.62 5.43
N ILE A 63 14.18 8.38 4.82
CA ILE A 63 13.21 7.90 3.81
C ILE A 63 13.36 8.79 2.58
N LYS A 64 13.82 8.23 1.47
CA LYS A 64 14.01 9.00 0.23
C LYS A 64 13.11 8.51 -0.89
N LEU A 65 12.55 9.46 -1.62
CA LEU A 65 11.82 9.25 -2.87
C LEU A 65 12.63 9.85 -4.02
N ASP A 66 13.12 9.03 -4.95
CA ASP A 66 14.05 9.45 -6.02
C ASP A 66 15.22 10.31 -5.48
N GLY A 67 15.82 9.89 -4.37
CA GLY A 67 16.92 10.59 -3.72
C GLY A 67 16.54 11.80 -2.88
N VAL A 68 15.27 12.22 -2.88
CA VAL A 68 14.78 13.35 -2.08
C VAL A 68 14.34 12.89 -0.71
N GLU A 69 14.94 13.47 0.36
CA GLU A 69 14.66 13.08 1.75
C GLU A 69 13.28 13.56 2.21
N LEU A 70 12.44 12.62 2.67
CA LEU A 70 11.07 12.90 3.11
C LEU A 70 10.98 13.24 4.61
N THR A 71 11.87 12.69 5.44
CA THR A 71 11.79 12.83 6.90
C THR A 71 12.02 14.26 7.39
N THR A 72 12.70 15.07 6.58
CA THR A 72 13.00 16.48 6.89
C THR A 72 12.08 17.48 6.16
N MET A 73 11.14 16.98 5.35
CA MET A 73 10.21 17.83 4.62
C MET A 73 9.21 18.53 5.54
N SER A 74 8.81 19.73 5.14
CA SER A 74 7.68 20.41 5.77
C SER A 74 6.37 19.65 5.52
N ARG A 75 5.37 19.88 6.38
CA ARG A 75 4.02 19.30 6.19
C ARG A 75 3.40 19.67 4.84
N ALA A 76 3.67 20.90 4.35
CA ALA A 76 3.17 21.38 3.07
C ALA A 76 3.81 20.64 1.90
N ASP A 77 5.13 20.42 1.94
CA ASP A 77 5.85 19.67 0.91
C ASP A 77 5.43 18.21 0.86
N LEU A 78 5.29 17.56 2.03
CA LEU A 78 4.74 16.20 2.11
C LEU A 78 3.32 16.11 1.54
N GLN A 79 2.47 17.12 1.78
CA GLN A 79 1.13 17.17 1.22
C GLN A 79 1.15 17.29 -0.31
N ALA A 80 2.11 18.01 -0.88
CA ALA A 80 2.28 18.15 -2.33
C ALA A 80 2.74 16.85 -3.01
N ILE A 81 3.45 15.97 -2.29
CA ILE A 81 3.91 14.66 -2.78
C ILE A 81 2.79 13.62 -2.72
N ARG A 82 1.98 13.64 -1.66
CA ARG A 82 0.88 12.67 -1.48
C ARG A 82 -0.13 12.81 -2.61
N GLY A 83 -0.49 11.68 -3.21
CA GLY A 83 -1.39 11.56 -4.35
C GLY A 83 -0.75 11.94 -5.70
N ARG A 84 0.38 12.65 -5.72
CA ARG A 84 1.12 12.98 -6.94
C ARG A 84 2.27 12.01 -7.22
N ARG A 85 3.06 11.74 -6.19
CA ARG A 85 4.25 10.89 -6.25
C ARG A 85 4.07 9.60 -5.46
N ILE A 86 3.32 9.67 -4.37
CA ILE A 86 3.03 8.52 -3.50
C ILE A 86 1.51 8.45 -3.31
N ALA A 87 0.89 7.35 -3.73
CA ALA A 87 -0.49 7.00 -3.38
C ALA A 87 -0.50 5.91 -2.30
N ALA A 88 -1.60 5.85 -1.53
CA ALA A 88 -1.76 4.83 -0.52
C ALA A 88 -3.17 4.23 -0.54
N ILE A 89 -3.23 2.92 -0.28
CA ILE A 89 -4.45 2.17 0.01
C ILE A 89 -4.32 1.70 1.46
N PHE A 90 -5.32 2.00 2.29
CA PHE A 90 -5.34 1.61 3.71
C PHE A 90 -6.26 0.41 3.94
N GLN A 91 -5.97 -0.36 4.97
CA GLN A 91 -6.68 -1.58 5.35
C GLN A 91 -8.20 -1.38 5.56
N SER A 92 -8.63 -0.20 6.01
CA SER A 92 -10.04 0.10 6.30
C SER A 92 -10.55 1.26 5.43
N PRO A 93 -10.85 1.04 4.15
CA PRO A 93 -11.23 2.13 3.23
C PRO A 93 -12.55 2.80 3.62
N GLY A 94 -13.44 2.11 4.32
CA GLY A 94 -14.68 2.68 4.82
C GLY A 94 -14.47 3.90 5.73
N LEU A 95 -13.35 3.95 6.44
CA LEU A 95 -12.98 5.10 7.28
C LEU A 95 -12.40 6.27 6.46
N ALA A 96 -11.91 6.01 5.26
CA ALA A 96 -11.31 7.02 4.38
C ALA A 96 -12.37 7.83 3.59
N PHE A 97 -13.56 7.25 3.39
CA PHE A 97 -14.63 7.90 2.63
C PHE A 97 -15.62 8.60 3.56
N ASN A 98 -15.73 9.92 3.42
CA ASN A 98 -16.75 10.68 4.17
C ASN A 98 -18.16 10.23 3.72
N PRO A 99 -19.01 9.68 4.62
CA PRO A 99 -20.27 9.04 4.26
C PRO A 99 -21.34 10.01 3.73
N VAL A 100 -21.19 11.30 3.95
CA VAL A 100 -22.17 12.32 3.50
C VAL A 100 -21.98 12.75 2.04
N PHE A 101 -20.87 12.35 1.39
CA PHE A 101 -20.61 12.66 0.00
C PHE A 101 -20.75 11.42 -0.88
N ARG A 102 -21.21 11.63 -2.12
CA ARG A 102 -21.18 10.56 -3.13
C ARG A 102 -19.74 10.23 -3.50
N LEU A 103 -19.47 8.95 -3.79
CA LEU A 103 -18.13 8.48 -4.16
C LEU A 103 -17.51 9.27 -5.32
N GLY A 104 -18.29 9.58 -6.35
CA GLY A 104 -17.82 10.39 -7.48
C GLY A 104 -17.38 11.80 -7.08
N ALA A 105 -18.04 12.41 -6.09
CA ALA A 105 -17.60 13.72 -5.58
C ALA A 105 -16.26 13.61 -4.83
N ILE A 106 -16.06 12.53 -4.05
CA ILE A 106 -14.81 12.29 -3.32
C ILE A 106 -13.68 12.04 -4.31
N VAL A 107 -13.87 11.09 -5.25
CA VAL A 107 -12.84 10.67 -6.22
C VAL A 107 -12.45 11.83 -7.14
N THR A 108 -13.44 12.50 -7.74
CA THR A 108 -13.15 13.62 -8.64
C THR A 108 -12.55 14.82 -7.92
N ARG A 109 -12.94 15.08 -6.66
CA ARG A 109 -12.28 16.11 -5.84
C ARG A 109 -10.82 15.80 -5.61
N ALA A 110 -10.48 14.56 -5.25
CA ALA A 110 -9.10 14.14 -5.06
C ALA A 110 -8.28 14.36 -6.33
N LEU A 111 -8.76 13.92 -7.48
CA LEU A 111 -8.09 14.11 -8.77
C LEU A 111 -7.91 15.59 -9.14
N ARG A 112 -8.91 16.43 -8.88
CA ARG A 112 -8.83 17.87 -9.12
C ARG A 112 -7.82 18.59 -8.23
N LEU A 113 -7.64 18.15 -6.98
CA LEU A 113 -6.58 18.65 -6.10
C LEU A 113 -5.19 18.41 -6.68
N HIS A 114 -5.05 17.42 -7.56
CA HIS A 114 -3.81 17.09 -8.27
C HIS A 114 -3.72 17.68 -9.68
N GLY A 115 -4.58 18.68 -10.00
CA GLY A 115 -4.46 19.52 -11.19
C GLY A 115 -5.28 19.06 -12.39
N LEU A 116 -6.11 18.01 -12.26
CA LEU A 116 -6.96 17.56 -13.36
C LEU A 116 -8.20 18.48 -13.50
N SER A 117 -8.62 18.70 -14.72
CA SER A 117 -9.91 19.33 -15.02
C SER A 117 -11.10 18.46 -14.54
N ALA A 118 -12.28 19.04 -14.49
CA ALA A 118 -13.48 18.30 -14.09
C ALA A 118 -13.85 17.19 -15.09
N ALA A 119 -13.58 17.37 -16.39
CA ALA A 119 -13.83 16.38 -17.43
C ALA A 119 -12.85 15.21 -17.31
N GLU A 120 -11.54 15.49 -17.26
CA GLU A 120 -10.48 14.49 -17.09
C GLU A 120 -10.67 13.69 -15.79
N SER A 121 -11.04 14.35 -14.69
CA SER A 121 -11.29 13.67 -13.41
C SER A 121 -12.42 12.65 -13.50
N ARG A 122 -13.52 12.98 -14.18
CA ARG A 122 -14.65 12.05 -14.39
C ARG A 122 -14.26 10.87 -15.26
N GLU A 123 -13.58 11.13 -16.39
CA GLU A 123 -13.14 10.09 -17.30
C GLU A 123 -12.14 9.14 -16.62
N ARG A 124 -11.12 9.69 -15.93
CA ARG A 124 -10.12 8.91 -15.23
C ARG A 124 -10.72 8.10 -14.08
N ALA A 125 -11.65 8.68 -13.31
CA ALA A 125 -12.39 7.96 -12.29
C ALA A 125 -13.19 6.78 -12.89
N ALA A 126 -13.91 6.99 -13.99
CA ALA A 126 -14.66 5.94 -14.64
C ALA A 126 -13.76 4.82 -15.19
N THR A 127 -12.62 5.17 -15.77
CA THR A 127 -11.63 4.19 -16.25
C THR A 127 -11.06 3.37 -15.10
N ALA A 128 -10.65 4.03 -14.01
CA ALA A 128 -10.12 3.34 -12.83
C ALA A 128 -11.16 2.45 -12.13
N MET A 129 -12.44 2.82 -12.15
CA MET A 129 -13.50 1.93 -11.64
C MET A 129 -13.59 0.64 -12.47
N ARG A 130 -13.49 0.73 -13.79
CA ARG A 130 -13.54 -0.46 -14.67
C ARG A 130 -12.33 -1.37 -14.46
N SER A 131 -11.13 -0.82 -14.26
CA SER A 131 -9.93 -1.63 -14.03
C SER A 131 -9.98 -2.46 -12.75
N VAL A 132 -10.84 -2.09 -11.80
CA VAL A 132 -11.10 -2.88 -10.58
C VAL A 132 -12.46 -3.57 -10.63
N LEU A 133 -13.03 -3.82 -11.83
CA LEU A 133 -14.29 -4.54 -12.07
C LEU A 133 -15.50 -3.94 -11.36
N LEU A 134 -15.53 -2.62 -11.27
CA LEU A 134 -16.68 -1.89 -10.77
C LEU A 134 -17.34 -1.09 -11.89
N SER A 135 -18.69 -1.08 -11.91
CA SER A 135 -19.41 -0.16 -12.77
C SER A 135 -19.16 1.28 -12.35
N PRO A 136 -18.83 2.20 -13.30
CA PRO A 136 -18.72 3.63 -13.01
C PRO A 136 -19.97 4.26 -12.41
N GLU A 137 -21.14 3.64 -12.58
CA GLU A 137 -22.40 4.10 -11.99
C GLU A 137 -22.37 4.12 -10.45
N LEU A 138 -21.54 3.27 -9.84
CA LEU A 138 -21.33 3.27 -8.38
C LEU A 138 -20.76 4.60 -7.88
N LEU A 139 -20.16 5.41 -8.72
CA LEU A 139 -19.72 6.76 -8.38
C LEU A 139 -20.88 7.68 -7.97
N HIS A 140 -22.12 7.36 -8.36
CA HIS A 140 -23.32 8.09 -7.93
C HIS A 140 -23.85 7.67 -6.56
N ARG A 141 -23.32 6.58 -5.98
CA ARG A 141 -23.71 6.05 -4.68
C ARG A 141 -22.94 6.71 -3.53
N TYR A 142 -23.52 6.59 -2.34
CA TYR A 142 -22.85 6.95 -1.08
C TYR A 142 -22.04 5.74 -0.55
N PRO A 143 -20.97 5.96 0.22
CA PRO A 143 -20.17 4.87 0.80
C PRO A 143 -21.01 3.81 1.51
N ALA A 144 -22.00 4.21 2.32
CA ALA A 144 -22.89 3.30 3.05
C ALA A 144 -23.75 2.39 2.18
N GLN A 145 -23.82 2.63 0.87
CA GLN A 145 -24.60 1.83 -0.08
C GLN A 145 -23.76 0.75 -0.78
N LEU A 146 -22.47 0.63 -0.46
CA LEU A 146 -21.55 -0.33 -1.01
C LEU A 146 -21.16 -1.38 0.04
N SER A 147 -20.85 -2.60 -0.42
CA SER A 147 -20.20 -3.61 0.43
C SER A 147 -18.76 -3.20 0.78
N GLY A 148 -18.19 -3.81 1.83
CA GLY A 148 -16.79 -3.58 2.22
C GLY A 148 -15.81 -3.82 1.06
N GLY A 149 -15.97 -4.93 0.34
CA GLY A 149 -15.13 -5.25 -0.82
C GLY A 149 -15.33 -4.27 -2.00
N GLN A 150 -16.54 -3.75 -2.21
CA GLN A 150 -16.75 -2.70 -3.21
C GLN A 150 -16.07 -1.39 -2.80
N LEU A 151 -16.14 -0.99 -1.52
CA LEU A 151 -15.42 0.18 -1.01
C LEU A 151 -13.91 0.03 -1.12
N GLN A 152 -13.38 -1.17 -0.83
CA GLN A 152 -11.97 -1.49 -1.00
C GLN A 152 -11.54 -1.28 -2.46
N ARG A 153 -12.30 -1.81 -3.42
CA ARG A 153 -12.03 -1.62 -4.85
C ARG A 153 -12.15 -0.15 -5.28
N VAL A 154 -13.07 0.62 -4.72
CA VAL A 154 -13.12 2.09 -4.97
C VAL A 154 -11.87 2.79 -4.45
N ALA A 155 -11.34 2.39 -3.29
CA ALA A 155 -10.09 2.95 -2.76
C ALA A 155 -8.89 2.61 -3.65
N ILE A 156 -8.83 1.37 -4.15
CA ILE A 156 -7.83 0.94 -5.13
C ILE A 156 -7.98 1.76 -6.42
N ALA A 157 -9.19 1.88 -6.97
CA ALA A 157 -9.45 2.68 -8.15
C ALA A 157 -9.00 4.14 -7.98
N LEU A 158 -9.25 4.75 -6.83
CA LEU A 158 -8.78 6.11 -6.54
C LEU A 158 -7.25 6.19 -6.55
N ALA A 159 -6.56 5.26 -5.89
CA ALA A 159 -5.10 5.23 -5.85
C ALA A 159 -4.50 5.07 -7.27
N LEU A 160 -5.08 4.19 -8.09
CA LEU A 160 -4.68 4.01 -9.49
C LEU A 160 -4.97 5.24 -10.35
N ALA A 161 -6.12 5.90 -10.14
CA ALA A 161 -6.50 7.11 -10.87
C ALA A 161 -5.53 8.28 -10.62
N LEU A 162 -4.86 8.31 -9.48
CA LEU A 162 -3.85 9.33 -9.16
C LEU A 162 -2.59 9.19 -10.03
N ARG A 163 -2.25 7.98 -10.50
CA ARG A 163 -1.04 7.68 -11.29
C ARG A 163 0.24 8.13 -10.59
N ALA A 164 0.33 7.85 -9.31
CA ALA A 164 1.53 8.11 -8.53
C ALA A 164 2.67 7.18 -8.96
N ASP A 165 3.91 7.57 -8.67
CA ASP A 165 5.10 6.78 -8.97
C ASP A 165 5.28 5.59 -8.02
N VAL A 166 4.80 5.74 -6.79
CA VAL A 166 4.88 4.74 -5.71
C VAL A 166 3.48 4.50 -5.15
N LEU A 167 3.12 3.23 -5.01
CA LEU A 167 1.91 2.77 -4.34
C LEU A 167 2.28 2.08 -3.02
N LEU A 168 1.74 2.56 -1.93
CA LEU A 168 1.81 1.94 -0.62
C LEU A 168 0.48 1.24 -0.36
N ALA A 169 0.46 -0.08 -0.36
CA ALA A 169 -0.76 -0.88 -0.25
C ALA A 169 -0.78 -1.63 1.08
N ASP A 170 -1.58 -1.15 2.05
CA ASP A 170 -1.71 -1.74 3.38
C ASP A 170 -2.92 -2.69 3.40
N GLU A 171 -2.66 -3.98 3.28
CA GLU A 171 -3.65 -5.07 3.20
C GLU A 171 -4.78 -4.80 2.18
N PRO A 172 -4.46 -4.45 0.93
CA PRO A 172 -5.44 -3.91 -0.02
C PRO A 172 -6.50 -4.93 -0.46
N THR A 173 -6.28 -6.22 -0.22
CA THR A 173 -7.16 -7.30 -0.67
C THR A 173 -7.82 -8.08 0.47
N SER A 174 -7.56 -7.73 1.74
CA SER A 174 -8.04 -8.48 2.91
C SER A 174 -9.57 -8.58 3.05
N ALA A 175 -10.33 -7.67 2.41
CA ALA A 175 -11.80 -7.66 2.42
C ALA A 175 -12.43 -8.18 1.12
N LEU A 176 -11.63 -8.78 0.22
CA LEU A 176 -12.06 -9.28 -1.07
C LEU A 176 -12.22 -10.82 -1.05
N ASP A 177 -13.15 -11.31 -1.83
CA ASP A 177 -13.21 -12.74 -2.13
C ASP A 177 -12.05 -13.16 -3.05
N VAL A 178 -11.74 -14.45 -3.10
CA VAL A 178 -10.56 -15.01 -3.78
C VAL A 178 -10.51 -14.64 -5.27
N THR A 179 -11.65 -14.68 -5.95
CA THR A 179 -11.72 -14.37 -7.38
C THR A 179 -11.40 -12.90 -7.65
N VAL A 180 -12.05 -12.02 -6.91
CA VAL A 180 -11.81 -10.57 -7.03
C VAL A 180 -10.39 -10.18 -6.58
N GLN A 181 -9.87 -10.86 -5.56
CA GLN A 181 -8.48 -10.69 -5.13
C GLN A 181 -7.52 -10.97 -6.29
N ALA A 182 -7.64 -12.14 -6.95
CA ALA A 182 -6.77 -12.52 -8.06
C ALA A 182 -6.79 -11.47 -9.19
N GLU A 183 -7.98 -10.95 -9.54
CA GLU A 183 -8.13 -9.93 -10.58
C GLU A 183 -7.49 -8.59 -10.17
N VAL A 184 -7.61 -8.18 -8.91
CA VAL A 184 -6.92 -6.97 -8.41
C VAL A 184 -5.41 -7.14 -8.40
N LEU A 185 -4.90 -8.31 -8.01
CA LEU A 185 -3.46 -8.60 -8.07
C LEU A 185 -2.92 -8.52 -9.50
N GLU A 186 -3.70 -9.02 -10.47
CA GLU A 186 -3.32 -8.92 -11.89
C GLU A 186 -3.24 -7.46 -12.36
N VAL A 187 -4.22 -6.62 -11.98
CA VAL A 187 -4.17 -5.19 -12.28
C VAL A 187 -2.90 -4.52 -11.71
N LEU A 188 -2.48 -4.91 -10.50
CA LEU A 188 -1.25 -4.37 -9.90
C LEU A 188 0.00 -4.84 -10.67
N ARG A 189 0.04 -6.10 -11.16
CA ARG A 189 1.12 -6.59 -12.03
C ARG A 189 1.17 -5.82 -13.34
N GLU A 190 0.04 -5.67 -14.03
CA GLU A 190 -0.04 -4.92 -15.28
C GLU A 190 0.47 -3.48 -15.12
N LEU A 191 0.14 -2.81 -14.02
CA LEU A 191 0.60 -1.45 -13.76
C LEU A 191 2.10 -1.38 -13.44
N ARG A 192 2.63 -2.35 -12.68
CA ARG A 192 4.07 -2.49 -12.49
C ARG A 192 4.78 -2.63 -13.84
N ASP A 193 4.31 -3.54 -14.70
CA ASP A 193 4.96 -3.87 -15.96
C ASP A 193 4.83 -2.77 -17.02
N SER A 194 3.64 -2.15 -17.14
CA SER A 194 3.34 -1.16 -18.17
C SER A 194 3.73 0.27 -17.82
N GLN A 195 3.71 0.63 -16.52
CA GLN A 195 3.95 2.00 -16.07
C GLN A 195 5.19 2.14 -15.19
N GLY A 196 5.88 1.04 -14.88
CA GLY A 196 7.01 1.06 -13.96
C GLY A 196 6.63 1.45 -12.54
N LEU A 197 5.39 1.18 -12.13
CA LEU A 197 4.90 1.50 -10.79
C LEU A 197 5.70 0.74 -9.73
N ALA A 198 6.24 1.46 -8.75
CA ALA A 198 6.89 0.88 -7.58
C ALA A 198 5.82 0.59 -6.52
N ILE A 199 5.77 -0.63 -5.97
CA ILE A 199 4.74 -1.02 -5.01
C ILE A 199 5.37 -1.56 -3.73
N LEU A 200 5.05 -0.96 -2.58
CA LEU A 200 5.26 -1.57 -1.27
C LEU A 200 3.94 -2.20 -0.84
N PHE A 201 3.87 -3.52 -0.87
CA PHE A 201 2.67 -4.31 -0.64
C PHE A 201 2.70 -4.97 0.73
N VAL A 202 1.84 -4.55 1.64
CA VAL A 202 1.70 -5.13 2.98
C VAL A 202 0.62 -6.18 2.97
N SER A 203 0.95 -7.37 3.47
CA SER A 203 0.00 -8.45 3.70
C SER A 203 0.45 -9.32 4.88
N HIS A 204 -0.51 -9.92 5.56
CA HIS A 204 -0.26 -11.04 6.49
C HIS A 204 -0.41 -12.41 5.78
N ASP A 205 -0.91 -12.42 4.54
CA ASP A 205 -1.06 -13.61 3.72
C ASP A 205 0.19 -13.84 2.86
N LEU A 206 1.00 -14.83 3.25
CA LEU A 206 2.22 -15.20 2.52
C LEU A 206 1.93 -15.82 1.16
N ALA A 207 0.74 -16.39 0.93
CA ALA A 207 0.37 -16.91 -0.39
C ALA A 207 0.22 -15.75 -1.40
N VAL A 208 -0.42 -14.65 -0.98
CA VAL A 208 -0.52 -13.43 -1.79
C VAL A 208 0.86 -12.81 -2.05
N ILE A 209 1.71 -12.75 -1.02
CA ILE A 209 3.10 -12.27 -1.16
C ILE A 209 3.87 -13.13 -2.17
N ALA A 210 3.75 -14.46 -2.06
CA ALA A 210 4.42 -15.42 -2.95
C ALA A 210 3.99 -15.26 -4.41
N GLU A 211 2.73 -14.97 -4.60
CA GLU A 211 2.12 -14.80 -5.92
C GLU A 211 2.50 -13.48 -6.58
N LEU A 212 2.54 -12.37 -5.81
CA LEU A 212 2.60 -11.03 -6.36
C LEU A 212 3.99 -10.38 -6.30
N CYS A 213 4.75 -10.62 -5.22
CA CYS A 213 5.91 -9.81 -4.87
C CYS A 213 7.22 -10.39 -5.43
N ASP A 214 8.06 -9.51 -5.98
CA ASP A 214 9.40 -9.87 -6.48
C ASP A 214 10.37 -10.15 -5.32
N ARG A 215 10.31 -9.30 -4.28
CA ARG A 215 11.05 -9.43 -3.03
C ARG A 215 10.13 -9.31 -1.85
N VAL A 216 10.54 -9.87 -0.71
CA VAL A 216 9.80 -9.78 0.55
C VAL A 216 10.71 -9.42 1.71
N ALA A 217 10.19 -8.58 2.61
CA ALA A 217 10.74 -8.34 3.94
C ALA A 217 9.77 -8.88 4.98
N ILE A 218 10.26 -9.72 5.89
CA ILE A 218 9.49 -10.32 6.98
C ILE A 218 9.69 -9.48 8.24
N MET A 219 8.58 -9.06 8.83
CA MET A 219 8.57 -8.20 10.01
C MET A 219 8.06 -8.92 11.25
N ARG A 220 8.80 -8.83 12.37
CA ARG A 220 8.40 -9.36 13.68
C ARG A 220 8.72 -8.34 14.77
N ALA A 221 7.74 -8.05 15.65
CA ALA A 221 7.92 -7.18 16.82
C ALA A 221 8.63 -5.85 16.50
N GLY A 222 8.22 -5.19 15.42
CA GLY A 222 8.78 -3.92 14.97
C GLY A 222 10.05 -4.04 14.11
N HIS A 223 10.65 -5.20 13.94
CA HIS A 223 11.91 -5.36 13.18
C HIS A 223 11.74 -6.16 11.91
N VAL A 224 12.47 -5.78 10.85
CA VAL A 224 12.68 -6.65 9.69
C VAL A 224 13.69 -7.72 10.10
N VAL A 225 13.28 -8.99 10.10
CA VAL A 225 14.07 -10.13 10.56
C VAL A 225 14.67 -10.95 9.42
N GLU A 226 14.07 -10.89 8.24
CA GLU A 226 14.55 -11.53 7.02
C GLU A 226 14.07 -10.76 5.80
N GLN A 227 14.91 -10.69 4.76
CA GLN A 227 14.50 -10.11 3.47
C GLN A 227 15.29 -10.71 2.32
N GLY A 228 14.67 -10.74 1.13
CA GLY A 228 15.30 -11.25 -0.08
C GLY A 228 14.33 -11.47 -1.22
N PRO A 229 14.78 -12.08 -2.34
CA PRO A 229 13.88 -12.54 -3.39
C PRO A 229 12.79 -13.45 -2.82
N THR A 230 11.53 -13.20 -3.17
CA THR A 230 10.38 -13.91 -2.59
C THR A 230 10.50 -15.42 -2.72
N ALA A 231 10.89 -15.89 -3.90
CA ALA A 231 11.08 -17.33 -4.15
C ALA A 231 12.14 -17.96 -3.21
N GLN A 232 13.22 -17.23 -2.89
CA GLN A 232 14.27 -17.71 -2.00
C GLN A 232 13.80 -17.75 -0.54
N VAL A 233 13.20 -16.65 -0.05
CA VAL A 233 12.71 -16.55 1.34
C VAL A 233 11.64 -17.61 1.63
N ILE A 234 10.79 -17.93 0.65
CA ILE A 234 9.75 -18.96 0.80
C ILE A 234 10.31 -20.37 0.72
N ALA A 235 11.22 -20.64 -0.22
CA ALA A 235 11.75 -22.00 -0.43
C ALA A 235 12.79 -22.39 0.62
N ALA A 236 13.60 -21.43 1.11
CA ALA A 236 14.71 -21.66 2.03
C ALA A 236 14.82 -20.53 3.07
N PRO A 237 13.82 -20.40 3.97
CA PRO A 237 13.81 -19.35 4.99
C PRO A 237 14.99 -19.51 5.95
N SER A 238 15.72 -18.41 6.17
CA SER A 238 16.89 -18.38 7.05
C SER A 238 16.53 -18.14 8.52
N HIS A 239 15.44 -17.36 8.76
CA HIS A 239 15.02 -16.99 10.11
C HIS A 239 13.93 -17.96 10.65
N ASP A 240 14.02 -18.35 11.93
CA ASP A 240 13.06 -19.27 12.57
C ASP A 240 11.61 -18.79 12.46
N TYR A 241 11.38 -17.50 12.70
CA TYR A 241 10.05 -16.92 12.60
C TYR A 241 9.48 -17.02 11.18
N THR A 242 10.28 -16.88 10.15
CA THR A 242 9.81 -17.07 8.77
C THR A 242 9.38 -18.51 8.53
N ARG A 243 10.10 -19.49 9.10
CA ARG A 243 9.71 -20.90 9.08
C ARG A 243 8.39 -21.14 9.81
N GLU A 244 8.20 -20.52 10.99
CA GLU A 244 6.94 -20.59 11.74
C GLU A 244 5.78 -20.02 10.94
N LEU A 245 5.94 -18.83 10.33
CA LEU A 245 4.92 -18.21 9.49
C LEU A 245 4.53 -19.07 8.29
N LEU A 246 5.52 -19.63 7.59
CA LEU A 246 5.29 -20.50 6.43
C LEU A 246 4.59 -21.82 6.83
N ALA A 247 4.92 -22.36 7.99
CA ALA A 247 4.30 -23.58 8.51
C ALA A 247 2.82 -23.35 8.90
N ALA A 248 2.45 -22.12 9.26
CA ALA A 248 1.08 -21.74 9.60
C ALA A 248 0.17 -21.51 8.38
N VAL A 249 0.76 -21.35 7.18
CA VAL A 249 -0.02 -21.21 5.93
C VAL A 249 -0.71 -22.56 5.63
N PRO A 250 -2.05 -22.63 5.53
CA PRO A 250 -2.72 -23.84 5.13
C PRO A 250 -2.20 -24.29 3.76
N ARG A 251 -1.61 -25.48 3.68
CA ARG A 251 -1.27 -26.06 2.38
C ARG A 251 -2.59 -26.29 1.66
N LEU A 252 -2.85 -25.54 0.60
CA LEU A 252 -3.91 -25.88 -0.34
C LEU A 252 -3.58 -27.30 -0.82
N GLY A 253 -4.41 -28.25 -0.41
CA GLY A 253 -4.18 -29.67 -0.59
C GLY A 253 -3.86 -30.01 -2.03
N GLY A 254 -2.91 -30.96 -2.19
CA GLY A 254 -2.64 -31.61 -3.46
C GLY A 254 -3.80 -32.46 -3.93
#